data_12fb00fa38a58fed71c8a69e34b547fd
#
_entry.id   12fb00fa38a58fed71c8a69e34b547fd
#
_cell.length_a   1.000
_cell.length_b   1.000
_cell.length_c   1.000
_cell.angle_alpha   90.00
_cell.angle_beta   90.00
_cell.angle_gamma   90.00
#
_symmetry.space_group_name_H-M   'P 1'
#
loop_
_entity.id
_entity.type
_entity.pdbx_description
1 polymer ?
#
loop_
_entity_poly.entity_id
_entity_poly.type
_entity_poly.pdbx_seq_one_letter_code
_entity_poly.pdbx_strand_id
1 'polypeptide(L)'
;MNRAVWFHVSPEGAKAIGTLHHFVTQGTGLPSLLTHLVFLRVSQINGCAHCIDIHTRDLLAEGMSVEKVVLVPVWHEAAYLFSEQERAALAWAEEVTRVSETHASDEAYAAALAVFGDKDLVDLTLTIATMNVINRSGVSFRMKPRAKA
;
A
#
# COMPACT_ATOMS: atom_id res chain seq x y z
N MET A 1 -0.60 0.29 28.44
CA MET A 1 0.75 0.88 28.23
C MET A 1 0.68 1.85 27.06
N ASN A 2 1.15 3.09 27.24
CA ASN A 2 1.32 4.05 26.16
C ASN A 2 2.68 3.79 25.48
N ARG A 3 2.64 3.57 24.15
CA ARG A 3 3.87 3.41 23.35
C ARG A 3 4.38 4.77 22.89
N ALA A 4 5.65 4.83 22.53
CA ALA A 4 6.28 6.06 22.04
C ALA A 4 5.58 6.60 20.79
N VAL A 5 5.55 7.91 20.64
CA VAL A 5 5.18 8.59 19.38
C VAL A 5 6.44 8.62 18.52
N TRP A 6 6.64 7.60 17.71
CA TRP A 6 7.90 7.29 17.04
C TRP A 6 8.47 8.45 16.20
N PHE A 7 7.61 9.20 15.53
CA PHE A 7 8.04 10.33 14.70
C PHE A 7 8.47 11.57 15.52
N HIS A 8 8.12 11.64 16.81
CA HIS A 8 8.64 12.65 17.73
C HIS A 8 9.97 12.20 18.36
N VAL A 9 10.13 10.89 18.57
CA VAL A 9 11.33 10.32 19.19
C VAL A 9 12.47 10.20 18.17
N SER A 10 12.16 9.90 16.91
CA SER A 10 13.13 9.80 15.81
C SER A 10 12.72 10.69 14.63
N PRO A 11 12.86 12.02 14.75
CA PRO A 11 12.42 12.95 13.69
C PRO A 11 13.22 12.78 12.39
N GLU A 12 14.50 12.45 12.46
CA GLU A 12 15.31 12.21 11.25
C GLU A 12 14.89 10.92 10.53
N GLY A 13 14.57 9.86 11.28
CA GLY A 13 14.00 8.63 10.71
C GLY A 13 12.64 8.88 10.06
N ALA A 14 11.78 9.67 10.72
CA ALA A 14 10.48 10.07 10.16
C ALA A 14 10.63 10.89 8.87
N LYS A 15 11.61 11.81 8.83
CA LYS A 15 11.94 12.60 7.64
C LYS A 15 12.40 11.71 6.48
N ALA A 16 13.27 10.74 6.74
CA ALA A 16 13.76 9.81 5.70
C ALA A 16 12.61 8.99 5.10
N ILE A 17 11.72 8.45 5.95
CA ILE A 17 10.51 7.74 5.51
C ILE A 17 9.58 8.69 4.73
N GLY A 18 9.41 9.92 5.20
CA GLY A 18 8.62 10.96 4.53
C GLY A 18 9.16 11.30 3.14
N THR A 19 10.49 11.36 2.96
CA THR A 19 11.12 11.58 1.65
C THR A 19 10.81 10.43 0.70
N LEU A 20 10.92 9.19 1.15
CA LEU A 20 10.57 8.01 0.36
C LEU A 20 9.07 8.00 0.01
N HIS A 21 8.20 8.30 0.99
CA HIS A 21 6.75 8.41 0.75
C HIS A 21 6.43 9.49 -0.29
N HIS A 22 7.08 10.67 -0.21
CA HIS A 22 6.91 11.72 -1.20
C HIS A 22 7.33 11.26 -2.61
N PHE A 23 8.45 10.56 -2.72
CA PHE A 23 8.89 10.01 -4.01
C PHE A 23 7.85 9.06 -4.61
N VAL A 24 7.34 8.09 -3.86
CA VAL A 24 6.39 7.10 -4.40
C VAL A 24 5.01 7.68 -4.68
N THR A 25 4.63 8.82 -4.06
CA THR A 25 3.34 9.47 -4.30
C THR A 25 3.40 10.58 -5.33
N GLN A 26 4.57 11.20 -5.57
CA GLN A 26 4.70 12.38 -6.42
C GLN A 26 5.81 12.26 -7.48
N GLY A 27 6.75 11.35 -7.30
CA GLY A 27 7.93 11.21 -8.17
C GLY A 27 7.88 10.06 -9.16
N THR A 28 6.89 9.18 -9.04
CA THR A 28 6.66 8.05 -9.97
C THR A 28 5.66 8.41 -11.06
N GLY A 29 5.60 7.60 -12.13
CA GLY A 29 4.56 7.72 -13.17
C GLY A 29 3.25 7.00 -12.82
N LEU A 30 3.17 6.36 -11.65
CA LEU A 30 1.98 5.59 -11.26
C LEU A 30 0.79 6.51 -10.93
N PRO A 31 -0.43 6.17 -11.38
CA PRO A 31 -1.63 6.92 -11.03
C PRO A 31 -1.85 6.97 -9.51
N SER A 32 -2.29 8.13 -8.99
CA SER A 32 -2.57 8.31 -7.56
C SER A 32 -3.55 7.28 -7.01
N LEU A 33 -4.65 7.05 -7.72
CA LEU A 33 -5.64 6.01 -7.34
C LEU A 33 -5.01 4.62 -7.22
N LEU A 34 -4.09 4.26 -8.13
CA LEU A 34 -3.39 2.97 -8.07
C LEU A 34 -2.46 2.90 -6.85
N THR A 35 -1.73 3.98 -6.59
CA THR A 35 -0.84 4.10 -5.43
C THR A 35 -1.62 3.93 -4.11
N HIS A 36 -2.74 4.64 -3.94
CA HIS A 36 -3.58 4.52 -2.75
C HIS A 36 -4.28 3.16 -2.63
N LEU A 37 -4.64 2.53 -3.76
CA LEU A 37 -5.20 1.17 -3.78
C LEU A 37 -4.18 0.14 -3.27
N VAL A 38 -2.94 0.23 -3.72
CA VAL A 38 -1.82 -0.59 -3.24
C VAL A 38 -1.55 -0.34 -1.77
N PHE A 39 -1.49 0.92 -1.34
CA PHE A 39 -1.32 1.29 0.07
C PHE A 39 -2.41 0.71 0.96
N LEU A 40 -3.67 0.76 0.51
CA LEU A 40 -4.77 0.15 1.24
C LEU A 40 -4.58 -1.36 1.38
N ARG A 41 -4.27 -2.07 0.27
CA ARG A 41 -4.10 -3.52 0.30
C ARG A 41 -2.95 -3.96 1.21
N VAL A 42 -1.79 -3.34 1.08
CA VAL A 42 -0.62 -3.60 1.95
C VAL A 42 -0.98 -3.39 3.42
N SER A 43 -1.70 -2.31 3.72
CA SER A 43 -2.13 -1.97 5.08
C SER A 43 -3.14 -2.97 5.66
N GLN A 44 -4.02 -3.53 4.82
CA GLN A 44 -4.96 -4.60 5.21
C GLN A 44 -4.22 -5.89 5.55
N ILE A 45 -3.23 -6.28 4.74
CA ILE A 45 -2.40 -7.47 4.98
C ILE A 45 -1.63 -7.32 6.29
N ASN A 46 -1.04 -6.15 6.54
CA ASN A 46 -0.25 -5.87 7.73
C ASN A 46 -1.09 -5.50 8.98
N GLY A 47 -2.39 -5.29 8.83
CA GLY A 47 -3.29 -4.96 9.94
C GLY A 47 -3.08 -3.56 10.54
N CYS A 48 -2.67 -2.56 9.73
CA CYS A 48 -2.47 -1.19 10.18
C CYS A 48 -3.80 -0.39 10.12
N ALA A 49 -4.55 -0.36 11.22
CA ALA A 49 -5.84 0.35 11.26
C ALA A 49 -5.76 1.84 10.90
N HIS A 50 -4.69 2.53 11.36
CA HIS A 50 -4.43 3.93 11.00
C HIS A 50 -4.27 4.12 9.49
N CYS A 51 -3.48 3.26 8.85
CA CYS A 51 -3.18 3.35 7.42
C CYS A 51 -4.41 2.95 6.58
N ILE A 52 -5.16 1.93 7.00
CA ILE A 52 -6.42 1.53 6.35
C ILE A 52 -7.41 2.71 6.35
N ASP A 53 -7.60 3.39 7.48
CA ASP A 53 -8.49 4.54 7.58
C ASP A 53 -8.07 5.68 6.64
N ILE A 54 -6.78 6.01 6.60
CA ILE A 54 -6.26 7.07 5.73
C ILE A 54 -6.49 6.73 4.25
N HIS A 55 -6.00 5.60 3.78
CA HIS A 55 -6.03 5.28 2.35
C HIS A 55 -7.43 4.93 1.85
N THR A 56 -8.33 4.45 2.71
CA THR A 56 -9.76 4.37 2.40
C THR A 56 -10.34 5.76 2.11
N ARG A 57 -10.04 6.75 2.95
CA ARG A 57 -10.52 8.14 2.74
C ARG A 57 -9.94 8.77 1.49
N ASP A 58 -8.65 8.55 1.24
CA ASP A 58 -7.98 9.06 0.04
C ASP A 58 -8.62 8.51 -1.24
N LEU A 59 -8.85 7.20 -1.31
CA LEU A 59 -9.51 6.55 -2.45
C LEU A 59 -10.93 7.06 -2.69
N LEU A 60 -11.73 7.21 -1.62
CA LEU A 60 -13.08 7.75 -1.72
C LEU A 60 -13.07 9.22 -2.15
N ALA A 61 -12.14 10.01 -1.64
CA ALA A 61 -11.98 11.43 -2.01
C ALA A 61 -11.57 11.60 -3.49
N GLU A 62 -10.80 10.66 -4.04
CA GLU A 62 -10.41 10.63 -5.45
C GLU A 62 -11.48 9.97 -6.36
N GLY A 63 -12.63 9.58 -5.81
CA GLY A 63 -13.79 9.11 -6.57
C GLY A 63 -13.88 7.60 -6.77
N MET A 64 -13.07 6.79 -6.07
CA MET A 64 -13.27 5.34 -6.09
C MET A 64 -14.58 4.99 -5.37
N SER A 65 -15.38 4.09 -5.95
CA SER A 65 -16.66 3.72 -5.36
C SER A 65 -16.50 2.94 -4.05
N VAL A 66 -17.46 3.09 -3.14
CA VAL A 66 -17.49 2.38 -1.86
C VAL A 66 -17.49 0.87 -2.08
N GLU A 67 -18.25 0.38 -3.05
CA GLU A 67 -18.35 -1.04 -3.40
C GLU A 67 -16.97 -1.61 -3.74
N LYS A 68 -16.19 -0.88 -4.53
CA LYS A 68 -14.84 -1.29 -4.93
C LYS A 68 -13.87 -1.29 -3.75
N VAL A 69 -13.88 -0.23 -2.93
CA VAL A 69 -13.01 -0.11 -1.75
C VAL A 69 -13.28 -1.22 -0.73
N VAL A 70 -14.56 -1.52 -0.48
CA VAL A 70 -14.96 -2.57 0.48
C VAL A 70 -14.50 -3.96 0.03
N LEU A 71 -14.43 -4.21 -1.28
CA LEU A 71 -14.07 -5.50 -1.84
C LEU A 71 -12.57 -5.70 -2.09
N VAL A 72 -11.72 -4.69 -1.82
CA VAL A 72 -10.26 -4.83 -1.95
C VAL A 72 -9.68 -6.04 -1.20
N PRO A 73 -10.10 -6.39 0.04
CA PRO A 73 -9.55 -7.56 0.73
C PRO A 73 -9.82 -8.90 0.04
N VAL A 74 -10.86 -8.96 -0.76
CA VAL A 74 -11.35 -10.14 -1.48
C VAL A 74 -11.44 -9.89 -2.99
N TRP A 75 -10.58 -9.05 -3.52
CA TRP A 75 -10.60 -8.58 -4.90
C TRP A 75 -10.59 -9.73 -5.93
N HIS A 76 -10.01 -10.87 -5.62
CA HIS A 76 -10.03 -12.06 -6.48
C HIS A 76 -11.44 -12.53 -6.80
N GLU A 77 -12.36 -12.49 -5.82
CA GLU A 77 -13.77 -12.85 -5.99
C GLU A 77 -14.57 -11.78 -6.75
N ALA A 78 -14.08 -10.53 -6.73
CA ALA A 78 -14.70 -9.37 -7.37
C ALA A 78 -13.85 -8.80 -8.52
N ALA A 79 -13.07 -9.64 -9.21
CA ALA A 79 -12.07 -9.21 -10.20
C ALA A 79 -12.66 -8.34 -11.33
N TYR A 80 -13.93 -8.49 -11.63
CA TYR A 80 -14.64 -7.69 -12.65
C TYR A 80 -14.75 -6.19 -12.29
N LEU A 81 -14.59 -5.81 -11.02
CA LEU A 81 -14.59 -4.41 -10.58
C LEU A 81 -13.23 -3.73 -10.77
N PHE A 82 -12.17 -4.49 -10.94
CA PHE A 82 -10.81 -4.00 -11.00
C PHE A 82 -10.26 -4.10 -12.43
N SER A 83 -9.60 -3.04 -12.88
CA SER A 83 -8.91 -3.06 -14.18
C SER A 83 -7.77 -4.09 -14.18
N GLU A 84 -7.26 -4.43 -15.36
CA GLU A 84 -6.10 -5.32 -15.48
C GLU A 84 -4.90 -4.79 -14.68
N GLN A 85 -4.62 -3.50 -14.79
CA GLN A 85 -3.52 -2.85 -14.07
C GLN A 85 -3.72 -2.90 -12.54
N GLU A 86 -4.94 -2.67 -12.07
CA GLU A 86 -5.25 -2.76 -10.62
C GLU A 86 -5.12 -4.19 -10.10
N ARG A 87 -5.59 -5.19 -10.85
CA ARG A 87 -5.44 -6.60 -10.47
C ARG A 87 -3.96 -7.02 -10.41
N ALA A 88 -3.17 -6.62 -11.40
CA ALA A 88 -1.73 -6.90 -11.41
C ALA A 88 -1.01 -6.21 -10.24
N ALA A 89 -1.38 -4.96 -9.92
CA ALA A 89 -0.81 -4.24 -8.78
C ALA A 89 -1.18 -4.88 -7.44
N LEU A 90 -2.44 -5.30 -7.26
CA LEU A 90 -2.91 -5.97 -6.04
C LEU A 90 -2.22 -7.33 -5.85
N ALA A 91 -2.10 -8.13 -6.92
CA ALA A 91 -1.38 -9.40 -6.88
C ALA A 91 0.09 -9.20 -6.49
N TRP A 92 0.79 -8.27 -7.12
CA TRP A 92 2.18 -7.96 -6.81
C TRP A 92 2.35 -7.39 -5.39
N ALA A 93 1.39 -6.59 -4.93
CA ALA A 93 1.38 -6.09 -3.55
C ALA A 93 1.28 -7.22 -2.51
N GLU A 94 0.50 -8.25 -2.79
CA GLU A 94 0.40 -9.44 -1.92
C GLU A 94 1.68 -10.26 -1.92
N GLU A 95 2.30 -10.49 -3.09
CA GLU A 95 3.57 -11.17 -3.24
C GLU A 95 4.69 -10.48 -2.44
N VAL A 96 4.90 -9.20 -2.68
CA VAL A 96 5.99 -8.44 -2.06
C VAL A 96 5.74 -8.23 -0.55
N THR A 97 4.49 -8.02 -0.13
CA THR A 97 4.18 -7.82 1.29
C THR A 97 4.41 -9.09 2.10
N ARG A 98 4.16 -10.27 1.52
CA ARG A 98 4.38 -11.58 2.12
C ARG A 98 5.67 -12.23 1.62
N VAL A 99 6.68 -11.45 1.28
CA VAL A 99 7.91 -11.94 0.64
C VAL A 99 8.62 -13.05 1.41
N SER A 100 8.48 -13.12 2.72
CA SER A 100 9.00 -14.22 3.54
C SER A 100 8.32 -15.57 3.29
N GLU A 101 7.14 -15.56 2.69
CA GLU A 101 6.34 -16.75 2.37
C GLU A 101 6.37 -17.04 0.86
N THR A 102 6.21 -16.00 0.05
CA THR A 102 6.07 -16.09 -1.42
C THR A 102 7.40 -16.11 -2.15
N HIS A 103 8.44 -15.51 -1.57
CA HIS A 103 9.75 -15.28 -2.18
C HIS A 103 9.70 -14.50 -3.51
N ALA A 104 8.57 -13.81 -3.78
CA ALA A 104 8.32 -13.06 -5.02
C ALA A 104 8.64 -13.93 -6.26
N SER A 105 7.82 -14.94 -6.50
CA SER A 105 8.08 -15.98 -7.52
C SER A 105 8.32 -15.41 -8.92
N ASP A 106 9.06 -16.14 -9.76
CA ASP A 106 9.33 -15.73 -11.13
C ASP A 106 8.04 -15.60 -11.95
N GLU A 107 7.02 -16.41 -11.65
CA GLU A 107 5.70 -16.36 -12.29
C GLU A 107 4.98 -15.05 -11.93
N ALA A 108 4.97 -14.67 -10.66
CA ALA A 108 4.34 -13.43 -10.20
C ALA A 108 5.09 -12.20 -10.75
N TYR A 109 6.43 -12.26 -10.77
CA TYR A 109 7.25 -11.22 -11.38
C TYR A 109 6.94 -11.05 -12.88
N ALA A 110 6.93 -12.14 -13.64
CA ALA A 110 6.66 -12.09 -15.08
C ALA A 110 5.25 -11.55 -15.39
N ALA A 111 4.25 -11.93 -14.58
CA ALA A 111 2.88 -11.43 -14.73
C ALA A 111 2.79 -9.91 -14.47
N ALA A 112 3.44 -9.41 -13.43
CA ALA A 112 3.49 -7.99 -13.11
C ALA A 112 4.30 -7.21 -14.17
N LEU A 113 5.44 -7.74 -14.60
CA LEU A 113 6.29 -7.14 -15.65
C LEU A 113 5.54 -6.95 -16.97
N ALA A 114 4.72 -7.91 -17.35
CA ALA A 114 3.95 -7.85 -18.60
C ALA A 114 2.96 -6.66 -18.62
N VAL A 115 2.47 -6.24 -17.45
CA VAL A 115 1.51 -5.13 -17.33
C VAL A 115 2.20 -3.78 -17.14
N PHE A 116 3.29 -3.73 -16.35
CA PHE A 116 3.92 -2.48 -15.93
C PHE A 116 5.19 -2.13 -16.69
N GLY A 117 5.91 -3.12 -17.23
CA GLY A 117 7.28 -2.92 -17.71
C GLY A 117 8.26 -2.65 -16.55
N ASP A 118 9.55 -2.58 -16.88
CA ASP A 118 10.63 -2.52 -15.88
C ASP A 118 10.50 -1.32 -14.92
N LYS A 119 10.31 -0.12 -15.47
CA LYS A 119 10.32 1.11 -14.67
C LYS A 119 9.16 1.18 -13.68
N ASP A 120 7.95 0.97 -14.18
CA ASP A 120 6.75 1.09 -13.33
C ASP A 120 6.64 -0.08 -12.35
N LEU A 121 7.16 -1.27 -12.69
CA LEU A 121 7.23 -2.38 -11.76
C LEU A 121 8.20 -2.11 -10.61
N VAL A 122 9.35 -1.50 -10.88
CA VAL A 122 10.29 -1.06 -9.83
C VAL A 122 9.64 0.00 -8.95
N ASP A 123 9.00 1.01 -9.53
CA ASP A 123 8.29 2.06 -8.79
C ASP A 123 7.14 1.49 -7.94
N LEU A 124 6.38 0.54 -8.48
CA LEU A 124 5.35 -0.19 -7.75
C LEU A 124 5.93 -0.97 -6.56
N THR A 125 7.06 -1.64 -6.77
CA THR A 125 7.74 -2.39 -5.71
C THR A 125 8.23 -1.44 -4.60
N LEU A 126 8.79 -0.29 -4.96
CA LEU A 126 9.17 0.75 -3.98
C LEU A 126 7.96 1.32 -3.24
N THR A 127 6.83 1.48 -3.94
CA THR A 127 5.55 1.91 -3.35
C THR A 127 5.08 0.91 -2.28
N ILE A 128 5.08 -0.38 -2.60
CA ILE A 128 4.72 -1.46 -1.67
C ILE A 128 5.68 -1.49 -0.47
N ALA A 129 7.00 -1.44 -0.72
CA ALA A 129 8.02 -1.45 0.32
C ALA A 129 7.89 -0.26 1.27
N THR A 130 7.60 0.93 0.74
CA THR A 130 7.36 2.15 1.53
C THR A 130 6.19 1.96 2.49
N MET A 131 5.07 1.44 2.01
CA MET A 131 3.91 1.20 2.87
C MET A 131 4.18 0.11 3.90
N ASN A 132 4.96 -0.92 3.57
CA ASN A 132 5.40 -1.91 4.54
C ASN A 132 6.22 -1.29 5.69
N VAL A 133 7.12 -0.34 5.40
CA VAL A 133 7.86 0.42 6.43
C VAL A 133 6.91 1.20 7.32
N ILE A 134 5.98 1.95 6.73
CA ILE A 134 5.01 2.79 7.45
C ILE A 134 4.07 1.93 8.32
N ASN A 135 3.57 0.81 7.77
CA ASN A 135 2.69 -0.09 8.52
C ASN A 135 3.40 -0.69 9.75
N ARG A 136 4.66 -1.10 9.62
CA ARG A 136 5.43 -1.64 10.74
C ARG A 136 5.58 -0.62 11.86
N SER A 137 5.87 0.63 11.52
CA SER A 137 5.90 1.72 12.49
C SER A 137 4.50 1.96 13.10
N GLY A 138 3.47 2.04 12.27
CA GLY A 138 2.09 2.25 12.71
C GLY A 138 1.58 1.19 13.67
N VAL A 139 1.78 -0.08 13.34
CA VAL A 139 1.35 -1.22 14.17
C VAL A 139 2.21 -1.34 15.42
N SER A 140 3.54 -1.22 15.31
CA SER A 140 4.47 -1.36 16.44
C SER A 140 4.23 -0.28 17.51
N PHE A 141 3.87 0.93 17.10
CA PHE A 141 3.64 2.04 18.02
C PHE A 141 2.16 2.34 18.28
N ARG A 142 1.24 1.46 17.81
CA ARG A 142 -0.20 1.56 18.07
C ARG A 142 -0.81 2.88 17.63
N MET A 143 -0.46 3.36 16.43
CA MET A 143 -1.08 4.56 15.87
C MET A 143 -2.58 4.36 15.72
N LYS A 144 -3.34 5.34 16.20
CA LYS A 144 -4.81 5.29 16.17
C LYS A 144 -5.34 5.76 14.81
N PRO A 145 -6.44 5.17 14.32
CA PRO A 145 -7.18 5.73 13.19
C PRO A 145 -7.61 7.18 13.45
N ARG A 146 -7.88 7.94 12.41
CA ARG A 146 -8.49 9.27 12.49
C ARG A 146 -9.99 9.19 12.78
N ALA A 147 -10.60 8.02 12.57
CA ALA A 147 -12.00 7.78 12.91
C ALA A 147 -12.24 8.11 14.38
N LYS A 148 -13.24 8.96 14.63
CA LYS A 148 -13.70 9.26 16.01
C LYS A 148 -14.64 8.14 16.45
N ALA A 149 -14.49 7.73 17.70
CA ALA A 149 -15.43 6.82 18.34
C ALA A 149 -16.81 7.48 18.50
#